data_410f4fb0d611e6e0ca4c40e6df3431e3
#
_entry.id   410f4fb0d611e6e0ca4c40e6df3431e3
#
_cell.length_a   1.000
_cell.length_b   1.000
_cell.length_c   1.000
_cell.angle_alpha   90.00
_cell.angle_beta   90.00
_cell.angle_gamma   90.00
#
_symmetry.space_group_name_H-M   'P 1'
#
loop_
_entity.id
_entity.type
_entity.pdbx_description
1 polymer ?
#
loop_
_entity_poly.entity_id
_entity_poly.type
_entity_poly.pdbx_seq_one_letter_code
_entity_poly.pdbx_strand_id
1 'polypeptide(L)'
;MIKTRTISMEVNKMVGETFDSIIGLFPKLIPDATMNSDGWWSFIGPYGKSRVKFNQNKSLGILDHEYIDEESSWNIPMRIIPNGDFSEVIIILKKPEQLTDFQFDQRVEKISKLATSMKKILESDI
;
A
#
# COMPACT_ATOMS: atom_id res chain seq x y z
N MET A 1 14.46 2.88 19.76
CA MET A 1 13.04 3.17 19.55
C MET A 1 12.67 2.94 18.09
N ILE A 2 11.57 2.24 17.85
CA ILE A 2 11.10 1.98 16.49
C ILE A 2 10.32 3.19 15.99
N LYS A 3 10.73 3.73 14.84
CA LYS A 3 10.04 4.87 14.23
C LYS A 3 8.86 4.38 13.40
N THR A 4 7.68 4.92 13.65
CA THR A 4 6.44 4.52 12.98
C THR A 4 5.70 5.75 12.49
N ARG A 5 5.08 5.65 11.32
CA ARG A 5 4.18 6.67 10.76
C ARG A 5 2.89 6.01 10.31
N THR A 6 1.79 6.70 10.48
CA THR A 6 0.49 6.23 10.04
C THR A 6 -0.05 7.18 8.97
N ILE A 7 -0.50 6.61 7.86
CA ILE A 7 -1.17 7.34 6.80
C ILE A 7 -2.62 6.87 6.80
N SER A 8 -3.56 7.81 6.82
CA SER A 8 -4.97 7.49 6.70
C SER A 8 -5.63 8.34 5.63
N MET A 9 -6.61 7.75 4.95
CA MET A 9 -7.40 8.48 3.96
C MET A 9 -8.83 7.97 3.97
N GLU A 10 -9.78 8.91 3.81
CA GLU A 10 -11.19 8.58 3.63
C GLU A 10 -11.45 8.34 2.14
N VAL A 11 -12.20 7.29 1.84
CA VAL A 11 -12.62 6.96 0.46
C VAL A 11 -14.15 6.88 0.45
N ASN A 12 -14.77 7.53 -0.52
CA ASN A 12 -16.24 7.63 -0.63
C ASN A 12 -16.87 6.37 -1.22
N LYS A 13 -16.42 5.20 -0.77
CA LYS A 13 -16.93 3.89 -1.17
C LYS A 13 -17.00 3.01 0.06
N MET A 14 -17.86 2.00 0.02
CA MET A 14 -17.96 1.01 1.09
C MET A 14 -16.72 0.11 1.11
N VAL A 15 -16.49 -0.57 2.23
CA VAL A 15 -15.27 -1.36 2.48
C VAL A 15 -14.97 -2.35 1.36
N GLY A 16 -15.97 -3.14 0.94
CA GLY A 16 -15.78 -4.16 -0.10
C GLY A 16 -15.38 -3.56 -1.44
N GLU A 17 -16.02 -2.47 -1.85
CA GLU A 17 -15.68 -1.78 -3.08
C GLU A 17 -14.29 -1.15 -3.02
N THR A 18 -13.96 -0.53 -1.89
CA THR A 18 -12.64 0.07 -1.67
C THR A 18 -11.55 -1.00 -1.73
N PHE A 19 -11.79 -2.13 -1.08
CA PHE A 19 -10.87 -3.27 -1.09
C PHE A 19 -10.60 -3.75 -2.52
N ASP A 20 -11.66 -4.05 -3.27
CA ASP A 20 -11.53 -4.54 -4.65
C ASP A 20 -10.86 -3.52 -5.56
N SER A 21 -11.18 -2.24 -5.38
CA SER A 21 -10.59 -1.16 -6.18
C SER A 21 -9.09 -1.02 -5.93
N ILE A 22 -8.64 -1.13 -4.69
CA ILE A 22 -7.21 -1.05 -4.35
C ILE A 22 -6.45 -2.24 -4.95
N ILE A 23 -6.97 -3.45 -4.78
CA ILE A 23 -6.34 -4.64 -5.36
C ILE A 23 -6.28 -4.54 -6.88
N GLY A 24 -7.34 -4.09 -7.53
CA GLY A 24 -7.39 -3.95 -8.98
C GLY A 24 -6.49 -2.83 -9.51
N LEU A 25 -6.16 -1.84 -8.67
CA LEU A 25 -5.36 -0.70 -9.07
C LEU A 25 -3.88 -1.05 -9.24
N PHE A 26 -3.36 -1.97 -8.44
CA PHE A 26 -1.94 -2.32 -8.43
C PHE A 26 -1.39 -2.69 -9.81
N PRO A 27 -1.97 -3.68 -10.54
CA PRO A 27 -1.46 -4.01 -11.86
C PRO A 27 -1.66 -2.89 -12.89
N LYS A 28 -2.60 -1.98 -12.66
CA LYS A 28 -2.79 -0.82 -13.55
C LYS A 28 -1.73 0.26 -13.33
N LEU A 29 -1.31 0.46 -12.07
CA LEU A 29 -0.26 1.42 -11.73
C LEU A 29 1.12 0.94 -12.12
N ILE A 30 1.33 -0.37 -12.11
CA ILE A 30 2.62 -1.01 -12.41
C ILE A 30 2.38 -2.09 -13.47
N PRO A 31 2.16 -1.69 -14.74
CA PRO A 31 1.77 -2.65 -15.78
C PRO A 31 2.84 -3.69 -16.10
N ASP A 32 4.11 -3.40 -15.78
CA ASP A 32 5.22 -4.34 -15.99
C ASP A 32 5.37 -5.36 -14.85
N ALA A 33 4.57 -5.26 -13.81
CA ALA A 33 4.62 -6.19 -12.69
C ALA A 33 4.17 -7.58 -13.13
N THR A 34 4.93 -8.60 -12.73
CA THR A 34 4.67 -10.00 -13.06
C THR A 34 4.38 -10.79 -11.79
N MET A 35 3.26 -11.51 -11.79
CA MET A 35 2.92 -12.41 -10.69
C MET A 35 3.73 -13.70 -10.82
N ASN A 36 4.47 -14.04 -9.78
CA ASN A 36 5.25 -15.27 -9.71
C ASN A 36 4.39 -16.41 -9.12
N SER A 37 4.85 -17.65 -9.31
CA SER A 37 4.12 -18.82 -8.80
C SER A 37 4.05 -18.88 -7.27
N ASP A 38 4.93 -18.16 -6.58
CA ASP A 38 4.97 -18.08 -5.11
C ASP A 38 4.03 -17.01 -4.52
N GLY A 39 3.26 -16.32 -5.36
CA GLY A 39 2.34 -15.27 -4.93
C GLY A 39 2.95 -13.87 -4.84
N TRP A 40 4.23 -13.74 -5.14
CA TRP A 40 4.89 -12.45 -5.16
C TRP A 40 4.77 -11.78 -6.53
N TRP A 41 4.53 -10.48 -6.54
CA TRP A 41 4.68 -9.65 -7.72
C TRP A 41 6.12 -9.18 -7.83
N SER A 42 6.70 -9.18 -9.02
CA SER A 42 8.05 -8.67 -9.29
C SER A 42 7.98 -7.55 -10.31
N PHE A 43 8.72 -6.48 -10.07
CA PHE A 43 8.76 -5.31 -10.95
C PHE A 43 10.03 -4.50 -10.71
N ILE A 44 10.30 -3.55 -11.60
CA ILE A 44 11.38 -2.58 -11.43
C ILE A 44 10.76 -1.28 -10.95
N GLY A 45 11.09 -0.88 -9.72
CA GLY A 45 10.59 0.35 -9.11
C GLY A 45 11.67 1.43 -9.03
N PRO A 46 11.35 2.54 -8.35
CA PRO A 46 12.30 3.65 -8.20
C PRO A 46 13.55 3.28 -7.40
N TYR A 47 13.51 2.20 -6.64
CA TYR A 47 14.63 1.75 -5.80
C TYR A 47 15.19 0.41 -6.28
N GLY A 48 15.04 0.13 -7.58
CA GLY A 48 15.58 -1.07 -8.20
C GLY A 48 14.58 -2.22 -8.27
N LYS A 49 15.10 -3.44 -8.32
CA LYS A 49 14.26 -4.65 -8.36
C LYS A 49 13.41 -4.73 -7.11
N SER A 50 12.11 -4.85 -7.30
CA SER A 50 11.14 -4.79 -6.21
C SER A 50 10.20 -5.99 -6.26
N ARG A 51 9.69 -6.37 -5.08
CA ARG A 51 8.73 -7.45 -4.93
C ARG A 51 7.67 -7.03 -3.91
N VAL A 52 6.43 -7.42 -4.16
CA VAL A 52 5.34 -7.20 -3.21
C VAL A 52 4.46 -8.44 -3.13
N LYS A 53 4.03 -8.76 -1.91
CA LYS A 53 3.08 -9.84 -1.67
C LYS A 53 1.95 -9.34 -0.78
N PHE A 54 0.72 -9.50 -1.27
CA PHE A 54 -0.47 -9.12 -0.50
C PHE A 54 -0.96 -10.31 0.33
N ASN A 55 -1.16 -10.07 1.62
CA ASN A 55 -1.74 -11.01 2.56
C ASN A 55 -3.16 -10.51 2.87
N GLN A 56 -4.09 -10.80 1.97
CA GLN A 56 -5.41 -10.18 1.98
C GLN A 56 -6.46 -11.03 2.68
N ASN A 57 -7.36 -10.33 3.40
CA ASN A 57 -8.57 -10.92 3.95
C ASN A 57 -9.71 -9.90 3.79
N LYS A 58 -10.46 -10.04 2.71
CA LYS A 58 -11.50 -9.07 2.36
C LYS A 58 -12.59 -8.97 3.43
N SER A 59 -13.02 -10.09 4.01
CA SER A 59 -14.09 -10.08 4.99
C SER A 59 -13.74 -9.29 6.25
N LEU A 60 -12.47 -9.17 6.58
CA LEU A 60 -11.99 -8.43 7.74
C LEU A 60 -11.39 -7.06 7.36
N GLY A 61 -11.40 -6.70 6.08
CA GLY A 61 -10.80 -5.44 5.63
C GLY A 61 -9.29 -5.39 5.77
N ILE A 62 -8.63 -6.56 5.76
CA ILE A 62 -7.18 -6.65 5.92
C ILE A 62 -6.51 -6.71 4.56
N LEU A 63 -5.58 -5.78 4.34
CA LEU A 63 -4.81 -5.71 3.10
C LEU A 63 -3.32 -5.55 3.41
N ASP A 64 -2.85 -6.29 4.40
CA ASP A 64 -1.44 -6.29 4.78
C ASP A 64 -0.58 -6.76 3.60
N HIS A 65 0.60 -6.22 3.51
CA HIS A 65 1.52 -6.64 2.45
C HIS A 65 2.97 -6.52 2.88
N GLU A 66 3.80 -7.28 2.19
CA GLU A 66 5.25 -7.22 2.32
C GLU A 66 5.79 -6.58 1.05
N TYR A 67 6.75 -5.68 1.21
CA TYR A 67 7.41 -5.01 0.09
C TYR A 67 8.91 -5.07 0.30
N ILE A 68 9.63 -5.45 -0.75
CA ILE A 68 11.10 -5.58 -0.72
C ILE A 68 11.65 -4.89 -1.95
N ASP A 69 12.67 -4.05 -1.78
CA ASP A 69 13.46 -3.49 -2.87
C ASP A 69 14.94 -3.68 -2.60
N GLU A 70 15.80 -3.10 -3.42
CA GLU A 70 17.26 -3.28 -3.27
C GLU A 70 17.82 -2.56 -2.05
N GLU A 71 17.06 -1.66 -1.43
CA GLU A 71 17.50 -0.86 -0.28
C GLU A 71 16.86 -1.30 1.04
N SER A 72 15.69 -1.95 1.01
CA SER A 72 14.93 -2.17 2.24
C SER A 72 13.88 -3.28 2.12
N SER A 73 13.43 -3.76 3.28
CA SER A 73 12.34 -4.73 3.41
C SER A 73 11.29 -4.18 4.38
N TRP A 74 10.02 -4.24 3.99
CA TRP A 74 8.92 -3.66 4.72
C TRP A 74 7.81 -4.68 4.98
N ASN A 75 7.26 -4.64 6.19
CA ASN A 75 5.97 -5.24 6.50
C ASN A 75 4.99 -4.09 6.71
N ILE A 76 3.95 -4.02 5.89
CA ILE A 76 3.04 -2.89 5.87
C ILE A 76 1.63 -3.34 6.25
N PRO A 77 1.23 -3.16 7.51
CA PRO A 77 -0.16 -3.35 7.89
C PRO A 77 -1.05 -2.33 7.20
N MET A 78 -2.15 -2.80 6.62
CA MET A 78 -3.13 -1.93 5.97
C MET A 78 -4.51 -2.43 6.29
N ARG A 79 -5.39 -1.52 6.70
CA ARG A 79 -6.76 -1.84 7.08
C ARG A 79 -7.73 -0.92 6.37
N ILE A 80 -8.87 -1.49 6.01
CA ILE A 80 -9.99 -0.74 5.45
C ILE A 80 -11.13 -0.87 6.45
N ILE A 81 -11.52 0.27 7.04
CA ILE A 81 -12.48 0.32 8.14
C ILE A 81 -13.76 1.01 7.68
N PRO A 82 -14.95 0.45 8.01
CA PRO A 82 -16.21 1.12 7.66
C PRO A 82 -16.37 2.43 8.43
N ASN A 83 -16.91 3.43 7.72
CA ASN A 83 -17.23 4.74 8.29
C ASN A 83 -18.52 5.22 7.62
N GLY A 84 -19.67 4.71 8.08
CA GLY A 84 -20.97 4.92 7.41
C GLY A 84 -20.95 4.32 6.01
N ASP A 85 -21.29 5.13 5.00
CA ASP A 85 -21.24 4.71 3.60
C ASP A 85 -19.84 4.84 2.99
N PHE A 86 -18.89 5.37 3.76
CA PHE A 86 -17.51 5.57 3.35
C PHE A 86 -16.61 4.54 4.00
N SER A 87 -15.34 4.56 3.62
CA SER A 87 -14.29 3.75 4.23
C SER A 87 -13.13 4.62 4.65
N GLU A 88 -12.42 4.19 5.69
CA GLU A 88 -11.11 4.72 6.02
C GLU A 88 -10.06 3.68 5.72
N VAL A 89 -9.03 4.08 4.99
CA VAL A 89 -7.87 3.26 4.70
C VAL A 89 -6.75 3.71 5.60
N ILE A 90 -6.22 2.79 6.40
CA ILE A 90 -5.15 3.07 7.36
C ILE A 90 -3.93 2.25 6.98
N ILE A 91 -2.80 2.91 6.79
CA ILE A 91 -1.53 2.30 6.41
C ILE A 91 -0.52 2.61 7.51
N ILE A 92 0.11 1.57 8.05
CA ILE A 92 1.11 1.73 9.11
C ILE A 92 2.50 1.46 8.53
N LEU A 93 3.37 2.45 8.61
CA LEU A 93 4.74 2.39 8.10
C LEU A 93 5.72 2.37 9.27
N LYS A 94 6.40 1.24 9.43
CA LYS A 94 7.43 1.04 10.42
C LYS A 94 8.78 1.13 9.74
N LYS A 95 9.69 1.95 10.25
CA LYS A 95 11.01 2.13 9.66
C LYS A 95 11.77 0.83 9.57
N PRO A 96 12.20 0.41 8.36
CA PRO A 96 13.09 -0.74 8.21
C PRO A 96 14.48 -0.46 8.78
N GLU A 97 15.15 -1.50 9.24
CA GLU A 97 16.50 -1.37 9.81
C GLU A 97 17.52 -0.86 8.79
N GLN A 98 17.30 -1.17 7.50
CA GLN A 98 18.21 -0.82 6.41
C GLN A 98 18.24 0.68 6.11
N LEU A 99 17.21 1.43 6.54
CA LEU A 99 17.10 2.86 6.22
C LEU A 99 17.47 3.73 7.40
N THR A 100 18.07 4.90 7.11
CA THR A 100 18.23 5.96 8.09
C THR A 100 16.89 6.65 8.34
N ASP A 101 16.80 7.43 9.43
CA ASP A 101 15.62 8.24 9.72
C ASP A 101 15.28 9.18 8.56
N PHE A 102 16.29 9.81 7.97
CA PHE A 102 16.10 10.71 6.84
C PHE A 102 15.54 9.97 5.61
N GLN A 103 16.10 8.81 5.29
CA GLN A 103 15.62 8.00 4.17
C GLN A 103 14.18 7.54 4.41
N PHE A 104 13.87 7.14 5.62
CA PHE A 104 12.51 6.74 5.99
C PHE A 104 11.52 7.90 5.81
N ASP A 105 11.87 9.09 6.30
CA ASP A 105 11.01 10.27 6.17
C ASP A 105 10.76 10.62 4.70
N GLN A 106 11.76 10.49 3.84
CA GLN A 106 11.60 10.70 2.39
C GLN A 106 10.65 9.67 1.78
N ARG A 107 10.78 8.40 2.17
CA ARG A 107 9.88 7.33 1.71
C ARG A 107 8.45 7.58 2.13
N VAL A 108 8.25 7.97 3.39
CA VAL A 108 6.92 8.27 3.92
C VAL A 108 6.26 9.41 3.14
N GLU A 109 7.01 10.45 2.82
CA GLU A 109 6.50 11.57 2.02
C GLU A 109 6.02 11.11 0.64
N LYS A 110 6.82 10.28 -0.03
CA LYS A 110 6.44 9.73 -1.35
C LYS A 110 5.19 8.83 -1.26
N ILE A 111 5.12 8.01 -0.23
CA ILE A 111 3.96 7.12 -0.01
C ILE A 111 2.71 7.96 0.29
N SER A 112 2.84 9.03 1.05
CA SER A 112 1.73 9.94 1.33
C SER A 112 1.20 10.60 0.06
N LYS A 113 2.08 11.02 -0.83
CA LYS A 113 1.70 11.58 -2.13
C LYS A 113 1.02 10.54 -3.01
N LEU A 114 1.54 9.32 -3.01
CA LEU A 114 0.93 8.21 -3.75
C LEU A 114 -0.47 7.92 -3.21
N ALA A 115 -0.65 7.90 -1.90
CA ALA A 115 -1.96 7.67 -1.27
C ALA A 115 -2.96 8.75 -1.69
N THR A 116 -2.56 10.01 -1.74
CA THR A 116 -3.41 11.11 -2.20
C THR A 116 -3.82 10.91 -3.66
N SER A 117 -2.89 10.48 -4.51
CA SER A 117 -3.19 10.19 -5.92
C SER A 117 -4.13 9.00 -6.05
N MET A 118 -3.92 7.95 -5.27
CA MET A 118 -4.78 6.77 -5.24
C MET A 118 -6.21 7.14 -4.83
N LYS A 119 -6.37 7.97 -3.80
CA LYS A 119 -7.68 8.44 -3.36
C LYS A 119 -8.45 9.10 -4.49
N LYS A 120 -7.80 9.96 -5.26
CA LYS A 120 -8.43 10.63 -6.41
C LYS A 120 -8.88 9.62 -7.47
N ILE A 121 -8.05 8.63 -7.76
CA ILE A 121 -8.38 7.59 -8.74
C ILE A 121 -9.55 6.75 -8.25
N LEU A 122 -9.53 6.33 -6.99
CA LEU A 122 -10.58 5.50 -6.40
C LEU A 122 -11.92 6.24 -6.38
N GLU A 123 -11.93 7.54 -6.07
CA GLU A 123 -13.15 8.33 -5.98
C GLU A 123 -13.67 8.80 -7.34
N SER A 124 -12.83 8.87 -8.36
CA SER A 124 -13.22 9.24 -9.71
C SER A 124 -13.73 8.06 -10.54
N ASP A 125 -13.58 6.86 -10.04
CA ASP A 125 -14.04 5.64 -10.70
C ASP A 125 -15.54 5.49 -10.47
N ILE A 126 -16.30 5.82 -11.48
CA ILE A 126 -17.76 5.80 -11.46
C ILE A 126 -18.27 4.51 -12.10
#